data_6ca4d24590b694b698c6edd95221c6ef
#
_entry.id   6ca4d24590b694b698c6edd95221c6ef
#
_cell.length_a   1.000
_cell.length_b   1.000
_cell.length_c   1.000
_cell.angle_alpha   90.00
_cell.angle_beta   90.00
_cell.angle_gamma   90.00
#
_symmetry.space_group_name_H-M   'P 1'
#
loop_
_entity.id
_entity.type
_entity.pdbx_description
1 polymer ?
#
loop_
_entity_poly.entity_id
_entity_poly.type
_entity_poly.pdbx_seq_one_letter_code
_entity_poly.pdbx_strand_id
1 'polypeptide(L)'
;VTSSESTEPCRGFWADTARIRAGYLAEVPPQTLVLKLAEEVGEVAEAYIGMTGGNPRKGVHKTETDVLDELADVMLATAIPMVDMAGGAAQAEAHLARRLGVVSARSVAAPPAEGDGAGGWYGSFVAPHVLLRREDGRVLMLRRYKTGYADGWLCPPAGRIEPGEDVVAAAIREAGEETGVRLHRADARFVHVMHRTAATLPGPCHAVSDFWFRFDRWEGEPRVAEPDKASEALWVDPGRPPHDVIPHCALALASIGRGEVFGVHGWA
;
A
#
# COMPACT_ATOMS: atom_id res chain seq x y z
N VAL A 1 -26.23 0.42 47.20
CA VAL A 1 -26.59 0.99 45.89
C VAL A 1 -25.28 1.12 45.14
N THR A 2 -24.92 0.10 44.41
CA THR A 2 -23.71 0.05 43.54
C THR A 2 -24.15 0.57 42.17
N SER A 3 -23.72 1.79 41.82
CA SER A 3 -23.80 2.31 40.46
C SER A 3 -22.89 1.50 39.57
N SER A 4 -23.48 0.73 38.67
CA SER A 4 -22.77 0.13 37.55
C SER A 4 -22.38 1.25 36.59
N GLU A 5 -21.13 1.70 36.64
CA GLU A 5 -20.54 2.47 35.56
C GLU A 5 -20.53 1.58 34.29
N SER A 6 -21.38 1.92 33.35
CA SER A 6 -21.44 1.30 32.06
C SER A 6 -20.15 1.64 31.29
N THR A 7 -19.25 0.71 31.20
CA THR A 7 -18.11 0.73 30.27
C THR A 7 -18.61 0.62 28.82
N GLU A 8 -19.15 1.70 28.26
CA GLU A 8 -19.20 1.86 26.81
C GLU A 8 -18.00 2.73 26.39
N PRO A 9 -16.88 2.13 26.01
CA PRO A 9 -15.70 2.91 25.64
C PRO A 9 -15.95 3.59 24.29
N CYS A 10 -15.63 4.88 24.24
CA CYS A 10 -15.58 5.76 23.08
C CYS A 10 -16.90 6.40 22.58
N ARG A 11 -18.03 6.23 23.22
CA ARG A 11 -19.16 7.14 22.99
C ARG A 11 -18.83 8.50 23.55
N GLY A 12 -18.42 9.42 22.69
CA GLY A 12 -18.10 10.78 23.09
C GLY A 12 -16.64 11.18 22.88
N PHE A 13 -15.78 10.29 22.36
CA PHE A 13 -14.38 10.61 22.11
C PHE A 13 -14.19 11.99 21.47
N TRP A 14 -14.88 12.27 20.36
CA TRP A 14 -14.79 13.56 19.69
C TRP A 14 -15.38 14.72 20.49
N ALA A 15 -16.45 14.48 21.24
CA ALA A 15 -17.04 15.49 22.13
C ALA A 15 -16.12 15.79 23.32
N ASP A 16 -15.51 14.77 23.90
CA ASP A 16 -14.53 14.94 24.99
C ASP A 16 -13.27 15.64 24.51
N THR A 17 -12.75 15.27 23.32
CA THR A 17 -11.63 15.95 22.67
C THR A 17 -11.94 17.44 22.44
N ALA A 18 -13.12 17.77 21.94
CA ALA A 18 -13.55 19.16 21.76
C ALA A 18 -13.66 19.92 23.08
N ARG A 19 -14.12 19.25 24.15
CA ARG A 19 -14.19 19.83 25.49
C ARG A 19 -12.81 20.11 26.06
N ILE A 20 -11.86 19.20 25.94
CA ILE A 20 -10.46 19.38 26.31
C ILE A 20 -9.87 20.58 25.57
N ARG A 21 -10.12 20.63 24.25
CA ARG A 21 -9.64 21.74 23.39
C ARG A 21 -10.21 23.10 23.84
N ALA A 22 -11.51 23.18 24.09
CA ALA A 22 -12.18 24.43 24.49
C ALA A 22 -11.88 24.87 25.92
N GLY A 23 -11.47 23.93 26.77
CA GLY A 23 -11.14 24.20 28.17
C GLY A 23 -9.63 24.34 28.40
N TYR A 24 -8.98 23.25 28.71
CA TYR A 24 -7.58 23.22 29.14
C TYR A 24 -6.60 23.76 28.10
N LEU A 25 -6.89 23.57 26.82
CA LEU A 25 -6.00 23.95 25.71
C LEU A 25 -6.49 25.20 24.94
N ALA A 26 -7.47 25.93 25.45
CA ALA A 26 -8.11 27.07 24.75
C ALA A 26 -7.10 28.11 24.22
N GLU A 27 -6.09 28.42 25.02
CA GLU A 27 -5.07 29.43 24.70
C GLU A 27 -3.88 28.88 23.91
N VAL A 28 -3.82 27.56 23.65
CA VAL A 28 -2.69 26.95 22.93
C VAL A 28 -2.88 27.15 21.42
N PRO A 29 -1.90 27.75 20.71
CA PRO A 29 -1.99 27.93 19.27
C PRO A 29 -2.10 26.59 18.52
N PRO A 30 -2.93 26.48 17.46
CA PRO A 30 -3.10 25.24 16.69
C PRO A 30 -1.79 24.64 16.18
N GLN A 31 -0.83 25.48 15.81
CA GLN A 31 0.50 25.04 15.35
C GLN A 31 1.26 24.28 16.45
N THR A 32 1.16 24.73 17.69
CA THR A 32 1.78 24.09 18.85
C THR A 32 1.16 22.72 19.11
N LEU A 33 -0.16 22.59 18.94
CA LEU A 33 -0.86 21.31 19.09
C LEU A 33 -0.41 20.28 18.05
N VAL A 34 -0.15 20.70 16.82
CA VAL A 34 0.40 19.82 15.78
C VAL A 34 1.84 19.41 16.10
N LEU A 35 2.66 20.32 16.62
CA LEU A 35 4.05 20.01 17.00
C LEU A 35 4.13 19.06 18.19
N LYS A 36 3.14 19.12 19.12
CA LYS A 36 3.09 18.21 20.27
C LYS A 36 2.98 16.74 19.86
N LEU A 37 2.40 16.45 18.70
CA LEU A 37 2.37 15.08 18.17
C LEU A 37 3.77 14.46 18.04
N ALA A 38 4.79 15.25 17.69
CA ALA A 38 6.17 14.73 17.58
C ALA A 38 6.76 14.35 18.95
N GLU A 39 6.38 15.07 20.00
CA GLU A 39 6.75 14.76 21.40
C GLU A 39 6.15 13.42 21.81
N GLU A 40 4.83 13.26 21.69
CA GLU A 40 4.11 12.04 22.07
C GLU A 40 4.61 10.79 21.32
N VAL A 41 4.90 10.92 20.03
CA VAL A 41 5.51 9.82 19.28
C VAL A 41 6.90 9.45 19.81
N GLY A 42 7.65 10.44 20.32
CA GLY A 42 8.93 10.20 21.00
C GLY A 42 8.75 9.43 22.32
N GLU A 43 7.72 9.73 23.08
CA GLU A 43 7.39 9.06 24.36
C GLU A 43 6.96 7.59 24.14
N VAL A 44 6.17 7.30 23.10
CA VAL A 44 5.89 5.91 22.66
C VAL A 44 7.19 5.15 22.39
N ALA A 45 8.14 5.77 21.67
CA ALA A 45 9.42 5.12 21.38
C ALA A 45 10.24 4.87 22.65
N GLU A 46 10.27 5.82 23.59
CA GLU A 46 10.95 5.66 24.88
C GLU A 46 10.30 4.56 25.72
N ALA A 47 8.96 4.54 25.81
CA ALA A 47 8.23 3.50 26.54
C ALA A 47 8.50 2.11 25.94
N TYR A 48 8.46 1.96 24.63
CA TYR A 48 8.73 0.68 23.97
C TYR A 48 10.18 0.20 24.17
N ILE A 49 11.18 1.10 24.05
CA ILE A 49 12.57 0.80 24.36
C ILE A 49 12.74 0.40 25.83
N GLY A 50 12.03 1.08 26.73
CA GLY A 50 12.03 0.76 28.15
C GLY A 50 11.40 -0.59 28.48
N MET A 51 10.33 -0.97 27.77
CA MET A 51 9.66 -2.25 27.90
C MET A 51 10.53 -3.41 27.38
N THR A 52 11.20 -3.21 26.25
CA THR A 52 12.02 -4.26 25.62
C THR A 52 13.46 -4.35 26.14
N GLY A 53 13.88 -3.40 27.00
CA GLY A 53 15.26 -3.32 27.47
C GLY A 53 16.26 -2.89 26.39
N GLY A 54 15.77 -2.25 25.31
CA GLY A 54 16.62 -1.81 24.19
C GLY A 54 17.71 -0.80 24.57
N ASN A 55 17.65 -0.22 25.78
CA ASN A 55 18.73 0.59 26.34
C ASN A 55 19.48 -0.21 27.41
N PRO A 56 20.71 -0.73 27.14
CA PRO A 56 21.46 -1.55 28.07
C PRO A 56 21.78 -0.89 29.42
N ARG A 57 21.78 0.46 29.48
CA ARG A 57 22.08 1.20 30.71
C ARG A 57 20.87 1.28 31.65
N LYS A 58 19.65 1.33 31.11
CA LYS A 58 18.41 1.45 31.88
C LYS A 58 17.74 0.11 32.14
N GLY A 59 18.00 -0.91 31.32
CA GLY A 59 17.34 -2.21 31.37
C GLY A 59 15.83 -2.10 31.10
N VAL A 60 15.09 -3.15 31.48
CA VAL A 60 13.61 -3.17 31.42
C VAL A 60 13.05 -2.40 32.62
N HIS A 61 12.28 -1.32 32.36
CA HIS A 61 11.73 -0.44 33.38
C HIS A 61 10.37 0.16 33.02
N LYS A 62 9.79 -0.27 31.89
CA LYS A 62 8.45 0.06 31.43
C LYS A 62 7.66 -1.21 31.17
N THR A 63 6.34 -1.11 31.12
CA THR A 63 5.38 -2.18 30.90
C THR A 63 4.65 -2.02 29.58
N GLU A 64 3.88 -3.01 29.18
CA GLU A 64 2.97 -2.91 28.03
C GLU A 64 1.91 -1.81 28.24
N THR A 65 1.44 -1.65 29.48
CA THR A 65 0.49 -0.58 29.83
C THR A 65 1.09 0.80 29.60
N ASP A 66 2.36 1.04 29.99
CA ASP A 66 3.03 2.30 29.71
C ASP A 66 3.06 2.62 28.21
N VAL A 67 3.29 1.62 27.35
CA VAL A 67 3.28 1.80 25.89
C VAL A 67 1.86 2.11 25.38
N LEU A 68 0.83 1.46 25.93
CA LEU A 68 -0.57 1.71 25.57
C LEU A 68 -1.02 3.10 26.00
N ASP A 69 -0.58 3.58 27.15
CA ASP A 69 -0.88 4.93 27.63
C ASP A 69 -0.29 5.99 26.69
N GLU A 70 0.99 5.86 26.30
CA GLU A 70 1.62 6.77 25.34
C GLU A 70 0.96 6.71 23.94
N LEU A 71 0.52 5.52 23.50
CA LEU A 71 -0.24 5.40 22.25
C LEU A 71 -1.61 6.11 22.33
N ALA A 72 -2.26 6.08 23.48
CA ALA A 72 -3.51 6.82 23.71
C ALA A 72 -3.25 8.34 23.67
N ASP A 73 -2.13 8.81 24.23
CA ASP A 73 -1.73 10.22 24.18
C ASP A 73 -1.43 10.69 22.76
N VAL A 74 -0.80 9.86 21.91
CA VAL A 74 -0.66 10.13 20.46
C VAL A 74 -2.04 10.27 19.79
N MET A 75 -3.01 9.43 20.14
CA MET A 75 -4.37 9.54 19.58
C MET A 75 -5.03 10.87 19.98
N LEU A 76 -4.89 11.28 21.24
CA LEU A 76 -5.42 12.55 21.74
C LEU A 76 -4.69 13.75 21.10
N ALA A 77 -3.37 13.71 21.03
CA ALA A 77 -2.55 14.75 20.40
C ALA A 77 -2.84 14.92 18.90
N THR A 78 -3.34 13.86 18.24
CA THR A 78 -3.81 13.92 16.85
C THR A 78 -5.24 14.44 16.75
N ALA A 79 -6.14 13.98 17.60
CA ALA A 79 -7.57 14.31 17.55
C ALA A 79 -7.85 15.78 17.90
N ILE A 80 -7.12 16.34 18.86
CA ILE A 80 -7.32 17.73 19.34
C ILE A 80 -7.12 18.74 18.19
N PRO A 81 -5.99 18.79 17.45
CA PRO A 81 -5.84 19.70 16.32
C PRO A 81 -6.79 19.35 15.16
N MET A 82 -7.21 18.10 15.01
CA MET A 82 -8.22 17.74 14.01
C MET A 82 -9.56 18.41 14.27
N VAL A 83 -9.98 18.53 15.53
CA VAL A 83 -11.22 19.24 15.90
C VAL A 83 -11.15 20.71 15.50
N ASP A 84 -10.02 21.37 15.75
CA ASP A 84 -9.81 22.78 15.34
C ASP A 84 -9.84 22.94 13.81
N MET A 85 -9.02 22.15 13.12
CA MET A 85 -8.85 22.26 11.67
C MET A 85 -10.11 21.86 10.89
N ALA A 86 -10.91 20.95 11.42
CA ALA A 86 -12.16 20.51 10.80
C ALA A 86 -13.33 21.44 11.09
N GLY A 87 -13.21 22.34 12.09
CA GLY A 87 -14.28 23.24 12.51
C GLY A 87 -15.28 22.61 13.48
N GLY A 88 -14.86 21.58 14.22
CA GLY A 88 -15.62 20.95 15.28
C GLY A 88 -15.57 19.44 15.32
N ALA A 89 -16.10 18.86 16.41
CA ALA A 89 -16.07 17.42 16.70
C ALA A 89 -16.75 16.57 15.59
N ALA A 90 -17.95 16.96 15.15
CA ALA A 90 -18.70 16.20 14.14
C ALA A 90 -18.00 16.21 12.76
N GLN A 91 -17.37 17.31 12.38
CA GLN A 91 -16.60 17.44 11.15
C GLN A 91 -15.30 16.63 11.21
N ALA A 92 -14.61 16.62 12.35
CA ALA A 92 -13.43 15.79 12.57
C ALA A 92 -13.76 14.30 12.48
N GLU A 93 -14.84 13.86 13.14
CA GLU A 93 -15.36 12.50 13.06
C GLU A 93 -15.69 12.09 11.62
N ALA A 94 -16.45 12.92 10.91
CA ALA A 94 -16.80 12.67 9.51
C ALA A 94 -15.56 12.61 8.61
N HIS A 95 -14.53 13.43 8.88
CA HIS A 95 -13.27 13.38 8.14
C HIS A 95 -12.53 12.07 8.37
N LEU A 96 -12.39 11.65 9.64
CA LEU A 96 -11.75 10.38 9.97
C LEU A 96 -12.51 9.19 9.38
N ALA A 97 -13.85 9.18 9.48
CA ALA A 97 -14.69 8.12 8.91
C ALA A 97 -14.50 7.99 7.40
N ARG A 98 -14.46 9.10 6.65
CA ARG A 98 -14.14 9.07 5.21
C ARG A 98 -12.73 8.51 4.96
N ARG A 99 -11.75 8.92 5.77
CA ARG A 99 -10.37 8.44 5.61
C ARG A 99 -10.24 6.96 5.94
N LEU A 100 -10.91 6.49 6.99
CA LEU A 100 -11.02 5.07 7.32
C LEU A 100 -11.67 4.28 6.18
N GLY A 101 -12.75 4.79 5.57
CA GLY A 101 -13.36 4.18 4.40
C GLY A 101 -12.37 4.01 3.24
N VAL A 102 -11.56 5.03 2.94
CA VAL A 102 -10.51 4.95 1.91
C VAL A 102 -9.43 3.93 2.26
N VAL A 103 -8.99 3.90 3.53
CA VAL A 103 -7.97 2.95 3.98
C VAL A 103 -8.54 1.53 4.03
N SER A 104 -9.76 1.36 4.55
CA SER A 104 -10.44 0.05 4.60
C SER A 104 -10.73 -0.50 3.19
N ALA A 105 -11.15 0.35 2.25
CA ALA A 105 -11.34 -0.08 0.86
C ALA A 105 -10.02 -0.56 0.23
N ARG A 106 -8.89 0.02 0.63
CA ARG A 106 -7.54 -0.48 0.25
C ARG A 106 -7.18 -1.77 0.97
N SER A 107 -7.68 -1.95 2.21
CA SER A 107 -7.43 -3.13 3.04
C SER A 107 -8.41 -4.28 2.75
N VAL A 108 -9.61 -4.00 2.21
CA VAL A 108 -10.57 -5.03 1.76
C VAL A 108 -10.12 -5.68 0.45
N ALA A 109 -9.16 -5.07 -0.27
CA ALA A 109 -8.32 -5.79 -1.22
C ALA A 109 -7.23 -6.65 -0.52
N ALA A 110 -7.25 -6.76 0.81
CA ALA A 110 -6.44 -7.72 1.53
C ALA A 110 -6.94 -9.13 1.20
N PRO A 111 -6.02 -10.09 1.00
CA PRO A 111 -6.39 -11.50 0.92
C PRO A 111 -7.25 -11.85 2.14
N PRO A 112 -8.14 -12.85 2.03
CA PRO A 112 -8.93 -13.29 3.17
C PRO A 112 -8.00 -13.43 4.36
N ALA A 113 -8.42 -12.87 5.51
CA ALA A 113 -7.74 -13.05 6.77
C ALA A 113 -7.27 -14.50 6.88
N GLU A 114 -6.07 -14.72 7.41
CA GLU A 114 -5.55 -16.06 7.70
C GLU A 114 -6.71 -16.95 8.13
N GLY A 115 -7.20 -17.76 7.19
CA GLY A 115 -8.14 -18.78 7.56
C GLY A 115 -7.36 -19.67 8.52
N ASP A 116 -7.84 -19.81 9.73
CA ASP A 116 -7.54 -20.86 10.69
C ASP A 116 -7.89 -22.26 10.14
N GLY A 117 -7.74 -22.39 8.82
CA GLY A 117 -7.71 -23.65 8.10
C GLY A 117 -6.45 -24.40 8.45
N ALA A 118 -6.61 -25.50 9.18
CA ALA A 118 -5.58 -26.47 9.47
C ALA A 118 -4.69 -26.72 8.25
N GLY A 119 -3.48 -26.09 8.19
CA GLY A 119 -2.57 -26.29 7.09
C GLY A 119 -1.67 -25.13 6.68
N GLY A 120 -1.62 -24.02 7.40
CA GLY A 120 -0.58 -22.98 7.28
C GLY A 120 -0.12 -22.63 5.84
N TRP A 121 -1.06 -22.33 4.93
CA TRP A 121 -0.69 -21.97 3.56
C TRP A 121 0.02 -20.60 3.52
N TYR A 122 1.17 -20.57 2.90
CA TYR A 122 1.93 -19.33 2.67
C TYR A 122 1.24 -18.50 1.58
N GLY A 123 0.68 -17.34 1.97
CA GLY A 123 -0.07 -16.48 1.06
C GLY A 123 0.83 -15.82 0.01
N SER A 124 0.54 -16.08 -1.26
CA SER A 124 1.13 -15.39 -2.40
C SER A 124 0.02 -14.85 -3.28
N PHE A 125 0.09 -13.58 -3.68
CA PHE A 125 -0.82 -13.09 -4.70
C PHE A 125 -0.22 -13.21 -6.10
N VAL A 126 -1.08 -13.29 -7.09
CA VAL A 126 -0.70 -13.39 -8.49
C VAL A 126 -0.89 -12.03 -9.16
N ALA A 127 0.14 -11.57 -9.88
CA ALA A 127 0.13 -10.33 -10.63
C ALA A 127 0.51 -10.58 -12.10
N PRO A 128 -0.41 -10.37 -13.05
CA PRO A 128 -0.05 -10.36 -14.47
C PRO A 128 0.71 -9.08 -14.82
N HIS A 129 1.72 -9.23 -15.68
CA HIS A 129 2.48 -8.16 -16.31
C HIS A 129 2.39 -8.31 -17.82
N VAL A 130 2.14 -7.21 -18.53
CA VAL A 130 1.91 -7.24 -19.98
C VAL A 130 3.01 -6.51 -20.73
N LEU A 131 3.73 -7.23 -21.57
CA LEU A 131 4.69 -6.68 -22.51
C LEU A 131 4.03 -6.49 -23.87
N LEU A 132 3.48 -5.30 -24.14
CA LEU A 132 3.12 -4.90 -25.50
C LEU A 132 4.43 -4.66 -26.23
N ARG A 133 4.75 -5.50 -27.23
CA ARG A 133 6.02 -5.41 -27.94
C ARG A 133 5.80 -5.01 -29.40
N ARG A 134 6.43 -3.89 -29.79
CA ARG A 134 6.48 -3.41 -31.18
C ARG A 134 7.40 -4.25 -32.07
N GLU A 135 7.28 -4.06 -33.38
CA GLU A 135 8.14 -4.69 -34.40
C GLU A 135 9.62 -4.33 -34.23
N ASP A 136 9.92 -3.12 -33.71
CA ASP A 136 11.29 -2.68 -33.40
C ASP A 136 11.85 -3.31 -32.09
N GLY A 137 11.08 -4.19 -31.44
CA GLY A 137 11.45 -4.90 -30.23
C GLY A 137 11.20 -4.14 -28.92
N ARG A 138 10.84 -2.86 -28.98
CA ARG A 138 10.55 -2.07 -27.79
C ARG A 138 9.25 -2.51 -27.12
N VAL A 139 9.21 -2.34 -25.78
CA VAL A 139 8.04 -2.66 -24.96
C VAL A 139 7.48 -1.40 -24.31
N LEU A 140 6.16 -1.40 -24.09
CA LEU A 140 5.47 -0.28 -23.43
C LEU A 140 5.72 -0.33 -21.93
N MET A 141 6.06 0.81 -21.36
CA MET A 141 6.13 1.08 -19.92
C MET A 141 5.26 2.28 -19.56
N LEU A 142 4.65 2.24 -18.39
CA LEU A 142 3.89 3.33 -17.80
C LEU A 142 4.65 3.89 -16.61
N ARG A 143 4.69 5.22 -16.47
CA ARG A 143 5.25 5.89 -15.31
C ARG A 143 4.19 5.99 -14.22
N ARG A 144 4.39 5.30 -13.13
CA ARG A 144 3.47 5.28 -11.98
C ARG A 144 3.27 6.66 -11.37
N TYR A 145 2.04 6.97 -10.98
CA TYR A 145 1.68 8.26 -10.45
C TYR A 145 0.55 8.13 -9.41
N LYS A 146 0.76 8.68 -8.21
CA LYS A 146 -0.22 8.73 -7.10
C LYS A 146 -0.81 7.37 -6.68
N THR A 147 -0.11 6.29 -6.92
CA THR A 147 -0.55 4.93 -6.55
C THR A 147 -0.16 4.54 -5.13
N GLY A 148 0.79 5.26 -4.53
CA GLY A 148 1.35 4.96 -3.21
C GLY A 148 2.39 3.84 -3.19
N TYR A 149 2.76 3.31 -4.36
CA TYR A 149 3.82 2.32 -4.52
C TYR A 149 4.66 2.64 -5.75
N ALA A 150 5.98 2.77 -5.59
CA ALA A 150 6.95 3.04 -6.65
C ALA A 150 6.54 4.20 -7.60
N ASP A 151 5.94 5.26 -7.05
CA ASP A 151 5.54 6.43 -7.83
C ASP A 151 6.78 7.10 -8.45
N GLY A 152 6.65 7.52 -9.72
CA GLY A 152 7.75 8.03 -10.53
C GLY A 152 8.55 6.94 -11.27
N TRP A 153 8.41 5.67 -10.92
CA TRP A 153 9.10 4.56 -11.57
C TRP A 153 8.30 4.01 -12.77
N LEU A 154 9.02 3.40 -13.69
CA LEU A 154 8.45 2.74 -14.87
C LEU A 154 8.16 1.26 -14.60
N CYS A 155 6.99 0.81 -15.04
CA CYS A 155 6.62 -0.61 -15.09
C CYS A 155 5.79 -0.89 -16.34
N PRO A 156 5.74 -2.14 -16.84
CA PRO A 156 4.77 -2.50 -17.86
C PRO A 156 3.34 -2.46 -17.25
N PRO A 157 2.29 -2.42 -18.06
CA PRO A 157 0.93 -2.61 -17.59
C PRO A 157 0.81 -3.86 -16.72
N ALA A 158 0.24 -3.70 -15.51
CA ALA A 158 0.22 -4.78 -14.51
C ALA A 158 -0.80 -4.51 -13.42
N GLY A 159 -1.42 -5.57 -12.91
CA GLY A 159 -2.34 -5.45 -11.78
C GLY A 159 -2.50 -6.74 -11.01
N ARG A 160 -3.67 -6.97 -10.43
CA ARG A 160 -4.00 -8.13 -9.62
C ARG A 160 -5.11 -8.95 -10.28
N ILE A 161 -5.12 -10.24 -10.02
CA ILE A 161 -6.26 -11.08 -10.39
C ILE A 161 -7.48 -10.72 -9.54
N GLU A 162 -8.63 -10.59 -10.17
CA GLU A 162 -9.92 -10.42 -9.52
C GLU A 162 -10.66 -11.76 -9.35
N PRO A 163 -11.62 -11.85 -8.42
CA PRO A 163 -12.42 -13.07 -8.26
C PRO A 163 -13.13 -13.48 -9.55
N GLY A 164 -12.94 -14.72 -9.96
CA GLY A 164 -13.63 -15.29 -11.14
C GLY A 164 -12.87 -15.15 -12.47
N GLU A 165 -11.68 -14.54 -12.47
CA GLU A 165 -10.83 -14.48 -13.66
C GLU A 165 -9.54 -15.30 -13.51
N ASP A 166 -9.01 -15.79 -14.62
CA ASP A 166 -7.69 -16.37 -14.67
C ASP A 166 -6.62 -15.29 -14.99
N VAL A 167 -5.35 -15.67 -14.83
CA VAL A 167 -4.22 -14.73 -14.98
C VAL A 167 -4.11 -14.10 -16.37
N VAL A 168 -4.58 -14.79 -17.43
CA VAL A 168 -4.57 -14.23 -18.80
C VAL A 168 -5.73 -13.25 -19.00
N ALA A 169 -6.90 -13.53 -18.40
CA ALA A 169 -8.02 -12.61 -18.41
C ALA A 169 -7.66 -11.32 -17.67
N ALA A 170 -7.04 -11.44 -16.49
CA ALA A 170 -6.54 -10.29 -15.72
C ALA A 170 -5.51 -9.48 -16.52
N ALA A 171 -4.56 -10.14 -17.20
CA ALA A 171 -3.57 -9.46 -18.06
C ALA A 171 -4.24 -8.62 -19.16
N ILE A 172 -5.27 -9.17 -19.80
CA ILE A 172 -6.02 -8.48 -20.86
C ILE A 172 -6.82 -7.30 -20.31
N ARG A 173 -7.50 -7.47 -19.16
CA ARG A 173 -8.26 -6.42 -18.49
C ARG A 173 -7.35 -5.27 -18.08
N GLU A 174 -6.28 -5.54 -17.34
CA GLU A 174 -5.34 -4.52 -16.85
C GLU A 174 -4.69 -3.73 -18.01
N ALA A 175 -4.23 -4.42 -19.05
CA ALA A 175 -3.70 -3.74 -20.22
C ALA A 175 -4.75 -2.84 -20.89
N GLY A 176 -6.00 -3.27 -20.97
CA GLY A 176 -7.11 -2.49 -21.51
C GLY A 176 -7.41 -1.25 -20.66
N GLU A 177 -7.49 -1.40 -19.33
CA GLU A 177 -7.76 -0.32 -18.39
C GLU A 177 -6.64 0.71 -18.37
N GLU A 178 -5.38 0.27 -18.27
CA GLU A 178 -4.23 1.16 -18.13
C GLU A 178 -3.78 1.81 -19.44
N THR A 179 -3.97 1.12 -20.60
CA THR A 179 -3.42 1.59 -21.89
C THR A 179 -4.47 1.86 -22.97
N GLY A 180 -5.71 1.45 -22.77
CA GLY A 180 -6.81 1.64 -23.71
C GLY A 180 -6.77 0.71 -24.92
N VAL A 181 -5.86 -0.29 -24.97
CA VAL A 181 -5.80 -1.27 -26.05
C VAL A 181 -6.74 -2.44 -25.83
N ARG A 182 -7.09 -3.10 -26.91
CA ARG A 182 -7.80 -4.39 -26.88
C ARG A 182 -6.85 -5.51 -27.22
N LEU A 183 -6.76 -6.51 -26.35
CA LEU A 183 -5.94 -7.71 -26.51
C LEU A 183 -6.81 -8.93 -26.72
N HIS A 184 -6.34 -9.87 -27.52
CA HIS A 184 -6.99 -11.16 -27.74
C HIS A 184 -6.22 -12.27 -27.02
N ARG A 185 -6.94 -13.13 -26.34
CA ARG A 185 -6.38 -14.24 -25.56
C ARG A 185 -5.49 -15.17 -26.41
N ALA A 186 -5.83 -15.35 -27.68
CA ALA A 186 -5.05 -16.18 -28.62
C ALA A 186 -3.64 -15.62 -28.91
N ASP A 187 -3.43 -14.32 -28.70
CA ASP A 187 -2.14 -13.66 -28.92
C ASP A 187 -1.27 -13.62 -27.64
N ALA A 188 -1.80 -14.06 -26.51
CA ALA A 188 -1.07 -14.12 -25.25
C ALA A 188 0.06 -15.16 -25.32
N ARG A 189 1.29 -14.70 -25.13
CA ARG A 189 2.49 -15.56 -25.04
C ARG A 189 3.05 -15.46 -23.64
N PHE A 190 2.95 -16.54 -22.86
CA PHE A 190 3.64 -16.62 -21.58
C PHE A 190 5.15 -16.61 -21.82
N VAL A 191 5.88 -15.72 -21.13
CA VAL A 191 7.33 -15.56 -21.35
C VAL A 191 8.14 -15.70 -20.07
N HIS A 192 7.55 -15.47 -18.88
CA HIS A 192 8.29 -15.57 -17.61
C HIS A 192 7.34 -15.64 -16.42
N VAL A 193 7.78 -16.25 -15.34
CA VAL A 193 7.22 -16.08 -14.01
C VAL A 193 8.32 -15.72 -13.03
N MET A 194 8.10 -14.68 -12.24
CA MET A 194 9.00 -14.30 -11.15
C MET A 194 8.30 -14.50 -9.82
N HIS A 195 8.89 -15.33 -8.96
CA HIS A 195 8.45 -15.45 -7.57
C HIS A 195 9.30 -14.54 -6.70
N ARG A 196 8.70 -13.52 -6.10
CA ARG A 196 9.43 -12.54 -5.28
C ARG A 196 8.79 -12.34 -3.90
N THR A 197 9.63 -11.92 -2.95
CA THR A 197 9.13 -11.49 -1.64
C THR A 197 8.25 -10.24 -1.77
N ALA A 198 7.23 -10.15 -0.94
CA ALA A 198 6.38 -8.97 -0.82
C ALA A 198 6.83 -8.00 0.28
N ALA A 199 8.04 -8.15 0.82
CA ALA A 199 8.54 -7.37 1.96
C ALA A 199 8.46 -5.84 1.79
N THR A 200 8.41 -5.35 0.54
CA THR A 200 8.28 -3.91 0.24
C THR A 200 6.85 -3.48 -0.12
N LEU A 201 5.89 -4.41 -0.12
CA LEU A 201 4.51 -4.12 -0.47
C LEU A 201 3.67 -3.90 0.79
N PRO A 202 2.73 -2.96 0.77
CA PRO A 202 1.79 -2.80 1.87
C PRO A 202 0.80 -3.98 1.90
N GLY A 203 0.58 -4.54 3.08
CA GLY A 203 -0.41 -5.59 3.32
C GLY A 203 0.19 -6.92 3.79
N PRO A 204 -0.65 -7.91 4.13
CA PRO A 204 -0.25 -9.16 4.77
C PRO A 204 0.30 -10.21 3.79
N CYS A 205 0.54 -9.85 2.54
CA CYS A 205 1.05 -10.79 1.55
C CYS A 205 2.56 -11.02 1.76
N HIS A 206 2.98 -12.28 1.77
CA HIS A 206 4.37 -12.67 1.98
C HIS A 206 5.16 -12.82 0.67
N ALA A 207 4.47 -13.11 -0.42
CA ALA A 207 5.07 -13.31 -1.73
C ALA A 207 4.20 -12.80 -2.87
N VAL A 208 4.81 -12.62 -4.03
CA VAL A 208 4.15 -12.32 -5.29
C VAL A 208 4.62 -13.29 -6.35
N SER A 209 3.69 -13.79 -7.14
CA SER A 209 3.96 -14.54 -8.36
C SER A 209 3.61 -13.66 -9.55
N ASP A 210 4.61 -12.99 -10.14
CA ASP A 210 4.44 -12.13 -11.30
C ASP A 210 4.47 -12.97 -12.56
N PHE A 211 3.35 -13.03 -13.29
CA PHE A 211 3.21 -13.74 -14.55
C PHE A 211 3.37 -12.77 -15.73
N TRP A 212 4.34 -13.02 -16.60
CA TRP A 212 4.69 -12.13 -17.70
C TRP A 212 4.15 -12.67 -19.02
N PHE A 213 3.29 -11.87 -19.65
CA PHE A 213 2.73 -12.18 -20.96
C PHE A 213 3.22 -11.16 -21.99
N ARG A 214 3.63 -11.64 -23.15
CA ARG A 214 3.97 -10.81 -24.29
C ARG A 214 2.84 -10.85 -25.31
N PHE A 215 2.51 -9.69 -25.83
CA PHE A 215 1.59 -9.49 -26.94
C PHE A 215 2.33 -8.72 -28.05
N ASP A 216 2.38 -9.30 -29.23
CA ASP A 216 2.98 -8.69 -30.43
C ASP A 216 1.88 -8.09 -31.34
N ARG A 217 0.58 -8.19 -30.93
CA ARG A 217 -0.60 -7.67 -31.62
C ARG A 217 -1.61 -7.11 -30.63
N TRP A 218 -2.24 -6.02 -31.00
CA TRP A 218 -3.34 -5.39 -30.28
C TRP A 218 -4.16 -4.49 -31.19
N GLU A 219 -5.35 -4.12 -30.76
CA GLU A 219 -6.20 -3.12 -31.43
C GLU A 219 -6.17 -1.81 -30.61
N GLY A 220 -6.22 -0.68 -31.34
CA GLY A 220 -6.16 0.66 -30.73
C GLY A 220 -4.74 1.20 -30.59
N GLU A 221 -4.63 2.45 -30.16
CA GLU A 221 -3.35 3.13 -29.93
C GLU A 221 -3.05 3.16 -28.43
N PRO A 222 -1.94 2.58 -27.97
CA PRO A 222 -1.55 2.57 -26.56
C PRO A 222 -1.30 4.01 -26.05
N ARG A 223 -1.93 4.34 -24.94
CA ARG A 223 -1.83 5.63 -24.28
C ARG A 223 -1.94 5.44 -22.76
N VAL A 224 -1.75 6.52 -21.99
CA VAL A 224 -2.18 6.52 -20.57
C VAL A 224 -3.70 6.62 -20.54
N ALA A 225 -4.38 5.55 -20.18
CA ALA A 225 -5.84 5.53 -20.08
C ALA A 225 -6.34 5.83 -18.64
N GLU A 226 -5.50 5.65 -17.63
CA GLU A 226 -5.74 6.01 -16.23
C GLU A 226 -4.78 7.12 -15.77
N PRO A 227 -5.02 8.40 -16.07
CA PRO A 227 -4.10 9.51 -15.78
C PRO A 227 -3.96 9.82 -14.27
N ASP A 228 -4.80 9.29 -13.45
CA ASP A 228 -4.72 9.31 -11.98
C ASP A 228 -3.76 8.27 -11.40
N LYS A 229 -3.40 7.24 -12.18
CA LYS A 229 -2.46 6.16 -11.79
C LYS A 229 -1.15 6.17 -12.56
N ALA A 230 -1.12 6.74 -13.77
CA ALA A 230 0.07 6.85 -14.60
C ALA A 230 0.17 8.23 -15.24
N SER A 231 1.38 8.79 -15.31
CA SER A 231 1.63 10.13 -15.86
C SER A 231 2.21 10.11 -17.27
N GLU A 232 2.76 8.98 -17.72
CA GLU A 232 3.48 8.88 -18.99
C GLU A 232 3.47 7.44 -19.52
N ALA A 233 3.43 7.29 -20.85
CA ALA A 233 3.60 6.01 -21.55
C ALA A 233 4.83 6.09 -22.44
N LEU A 234 5.79 5.18 -22.26
CA LEU A 234 7.09 5.17 -22.92
C LEU A 234 7.37 3.82 -23.59
N TRP A 235 7.95 3.88 -24.79
CA TRP A 235 8.48 2.69 -25.47
C TRP A 235 9.96 2.56 -25.16
N VAL A 236 10.32 1.51 -24.43
CA VAL A 236 11.70 1.28 -23.94
C VAL A 236 12.32 0.04 -24.60
N ASP A 237 13.63 0.06 -24.76
CA ASP A 237 14.40 -1.13 -25.17
C ASP A 237 14.51 -2.08 -23.96
N PRO A 238 13.91 -3.29 -24.00
CA PRO A 238 13.96 -4.22 -22.90
C PRO A 238 15.37 -4.75 -22.62
N GLY A 239 16.29 -4.68 -23.58
CA GLY A 239 17.69 -5.06 -23.42
C GLY A 239 18.54 -3.97 -22.74
N ARG A 240 18.04 -2.73 -22.69
CA ARG A 240 18.67 -1.57 -22.03
C ARG A 240 17.60 -0.70 -21.36
N PRO A 241 16.90 -1.23 -20.35
CA PRO A 241 15.84 -0.48 -19.71
C PRO A 241 16.44 0.77 -19.01
N PRO A 242 15.68 1.88 -18.94
CA PRO A 242 16.05 3.05 -18.14
C PRO A 242 16.30 2.68 -16.68
N HIS A 243 17.12 3.48 -15.99
CA HIS A 243 17.49 3.24 -14.59
C HIS A 243 16.32 3.35 -13.60
N ASP A 244 15.25 4.00 -14.01
CA ASP A 244 14.01 4.23 -13.26
C ASP A 244 12.92 3.18 -13.58
N VAL A 245 13.26 2.06 -14.20
CA VAL A 245 12.40 0.86 -14.24
C VAL A 245 12.45 0.17 -12.88
N ILE A 246 11.28 -0.23 -12.35
CA ILE A 246 11.20 -0.92 -11.05
C ILE A 246 12.16 -2.13 -11.04
N PRO A 247 12.98 -2.32 -9.99
CA PRO A 247 14.08 -3.30 -10.00
C PRO A 247 13.66 -4.73 -10.38
N HIS A 248 12.56 -5.25 -9.85
CA HIS A 248 12.10 -6.60 -10.22
C HIS A 248 11.61 -6.67 -11.68
N CYS A 249 11.07 -5.56 -12.23
CA CYS A 249 10.71 -5.50 -13.65
C CYS A 249 11.95 -5.52 -14.55
N ALA A 250 12.98 -4.77 -14.19
CA ALA A 250 14.25 -4.77 -14.91
C ALA A 250 14.91 -6.17 -14.89
N LEU A 251 14.88 -6.87 -13.76
CA LEU A 251 15.37 -8.25 -13.63
C LEU A 251 14.57 -9.22 -14.49
N ALA A 252 13.23 -9.11 -14.49
CA ALA A 252 12.38 -9.94 -15.34
C ALA A 252 12.66 -9.73 -16.83
N LEU A 253 12.80 -8.47 -17.28
CA LEU A 253 13.18 -8.16 -18.67
C LEU A 253 14.51 -8.78 -19.05
N ALA A 254 15.52 -8.71 -18.17
CA ALA A 254 16.81 -9.35 -18.41
C ALA A 254 16.70 -10.87 -18.49
N SER A 255 15.93 -11.52 -17.62
CA SER A 255 15.66 -12.97 -17.67
C SER A 255 14.92 -13.37 -18.96
N ILE A 256 13.88 -12.62 -19.34
CA ILE A 256 13.15 -12.83 -20.60
C ILE A 256 14.10 -12.71 -21.81
N GLY A 257 15.00 -11.71 -21.79
CA GLY A 257 16.02 -11.52 -22.84
C GLY A 257 16.99 -12.69 -22.98
N ARG A 258 17.24 -13.44 -21.89
CA ARG A 258 18.03 -14.68 -21.89
C ARG A 258 17.23 -15.95 -22.19
N GLY A 259 15.90 -15.83 -22.38
CA GLY A 259 15.00 -16.95 -22.57
C GLY A 259 14.71 -17.76 -21.30
N GLU A 260 14.97 -17.20 -20.13
CA GLU A 260 14.66 -17.81 -18.83
C GLU A 260 13.17 -17.64 -18.52
N VAL A 261 12.49 -18.76 -18.26
CA VAL A 261 11.03 -18.77 -18.00
C VAL A 261 10.67 -18.64 -16.53
N PHE A 262 11.65 -18.74 -15.63
CA PHE A 262 11.45 -18.65 -14.18
C PHE A 262 12.57 -17.84 -13.53
N GLY A 263 12.20 -17.01 -12.55
CA GLY A 263 13.12 -16.24 -11.73
C GLY A 263 12.63 -16.10 -10.29
N VAL A 264 13.55 -15.76 -9.40
CA VAL A 264 13.27 -15.44 -8.00
C VAL A 264 13.91 -14.10 -7.64
N HIS A 265 13.28 -13.35 -6.72
CA HIS A 265 13.80 -12.05 -6.30
C HIS A 265 13.48 -11.76 -4.84
N GLY A 266 14.46 -11.22 -4.10
CA GLY A 266 14.29 -10.73 -2.72
C GLY A 266 14.21 -11.84 -1.67
N TRP A 267 14.53 -13.08 -2.00
CA TRP A 267 14.69 -14.18 -1.04
C TRP A 267 16.12 -14.20 -0.52
N ALA A 268 16.28 -14.39 0.81
CA ALA A 268 17.57 -14.52 1.48
C ALA A 268 18.17 -15.91 1.31
#